data_4f005d4aa8dbc1d0a6fced837910d18a
#
_entry.id   4f005d4aa8dbc1d0a6fced837910d18a
#
_cell.length_a   1.000
_cell.length_b   1.000
_cell.length_c   1.000
_cell.angle_alpha   90.00
_cell.angle_beta   90.00
_cell.angle_gamma   90.00
#
_symmetry.space_group_name_H-M   'P 1'
#
loop_
_entity.id
_entity.type
_entity.pdbx_description
1 polymer ?
#
loop_
_entity_poly.entity_id
_entity_poly.type
_entity_poly.pdbx_seq_one_letter_code
_entity_poly.pdbx_strand_id
1 'polypeptide(L)'
;MRGAHNAHNACAAAALGWACGVSADAIVAGLGASQAESGRQEVVRAQSGITVINDAYNASPDSMCASLALLCSMKVEGRRFAVLGDMGELGDFTQEGHEKAGSFVASSSLDCLLCVGELSRFIAQAAIRDGYPEQHVHQMPSREAALTYLKENMTSGDAVLVKASHSMELDRIAKGLLS
;
A
#
# COMPACT_ATOMS: atom_id res chain seq x y z
N MET A 1 3.52 11.64 -9.52
CA MET A 1 2.75 10.96 -8.45
C MET A 1 1.48 10.35 -9.07
N ARG A 2 1.02 9.17 -8.63
CA ARG A 2 -0.16 8.46 -9.15
C ARG A 2 -1.25 8.39 -8.08
N GLY A 3 -2.53 8.26 -8.51
CA GLY A 3 -3.69 8.11 -7.62
C GLY A 3 -4.49 9.40 -7.40
N ALA A 4 -5.81 9.26 -7.25
CA ALA A 4 -6.74 10.39 -7.09
C ALA A 4 -6.44 11.26 -5.85
N HIS A 5 -6.00 10.64 -4.75
CA HIS A 5 -5.62 11.36 -3.51
C HIS A 5 -4.43 12.30 -3.74
N ASN A 6 -3.49 11.96 -4.63
CA ASN A 6 -2.39 12.87 -4.97
C ASN A 6 -2.85 14.07 -5.80
N ALA A 7 -3.94 13.96 -6.55
CA ALA A 7 -4.57 15.12 -7.17
C ALA A 7 -5.13 16.09 -6.12
N HIS A 8 -5.79 15.56 -5.06
CA HIS A 8 -6.26 16.39 -3.94
C HIS A 8 -5.09 17.08 -3.21
N ASN A 9 -4.01 16.34 -2.95
CA ASN A 9 -2.81 16.92 -2.33
C ASN A 9 -2.19 18.01 -3.20
N ALA A 10 -2.13 17.82 -4.51
CA ALA A 10 -1.65 18.83 -5.46
C ALA A 10 -2.55 20.07 -5.47
N CYS A 11 -3.87 19.90 -5.45
CA CYS A 11 -4.82 21.01 -5.34
C CYS A 11 -4.63 21.78 -4.03
N ALA A 12 -4.47 21.10 -2.91
CA ALA A 12 -4.23 21.73 -1.61
C ALA A 12 -2.90 22.51 -1.60
N ALA A 13 -1.83 21.92 -2.14
CA ALA A 13 -0.54 22.59 -2.27
C ALA A 13 -0.61 23.82 -3.19
N ALA A 14 -1.33 23.71 -4.32
CA ALA A 14 -1.55 24.83 -5.24
C ALA A 14 -2.33 25.96 -4.57
N ALA A 15 -3.41 25.64 -3.85
CA ALA A 15 -4.23 26.63 -3.14
C ALA A 15 -3.42 27.35 -2.05
N LEU A 16 -2.61 26.62 -1.29
CA LEU A 16 -1.74 27.20 -0.28
C LEU A 16 -0.67 28.10 -0.92
N GLY A 17 0.00 27.64 -1.98
CA GLY A 17 0.98 28.44 -2.71
C GLY A 17 0.38 29.73 -3.25
N TRP A 18 -0.82 29.66 -3.83
CA TRP A 18 -1.56 30.84 -4.31
C TRP A 18 -1.89 31.80 -3.17
N ALA A 19 -2.37 31.31 -2.05
CA ALA A 19 -2.67 32.12 -0.87
C ALA A 19 -1.42 32.82 -0.29
N CYS A 20 -0.24 32.19 -0.45
CA CYS A 20 1.06 32.77 -0.08
C CYS A 20 1.67 33.71 -1.14
N GLY A 21 0.97 34.01 -2.24
CA GLY A 21 1.43 34.90 -3.29
C GLY A 21 2.41 34.29 -4.29
N VAL A 22 2.53 32.95 -4.33
CA VAL A 22 3.36 32.27 -5.34
C VAL A 22 2.68 32.35 -6.70
N SER A 23 3.43 32.66 -7.76
CA SER A 23 2.88 32.75 -9.11
C SER A 23 2.38 31.39 -9.63
N ALA A 24 1.38 31.41 -10.50
CA ALA A 24 0.82 30.21 -11.12
C ALA A 24 1.91 29.37 -11.81
N ASP A 25 2.83 30.01 -12.54
CA ASP A 25 3.92 29.32 -13.23
C ASP A 25 4.86 28.61 -12.25
N ALA A 26 5.18 29.22 -11.11
CA ALA A 26 6.01 28.63 -10.09
C ALA A 26 5.29 27.46 -9.39
N ILE A 27 3.97 27.56 -9.16
CA ILE A 27 3.15 26.48 -8.62
C ILE A 27 3.16 25.28 -9.58
N VAL A 28 2.91 25.50 -10.87
CA VAL A 28 2.92 24.46 -11.90
C VAL A 28 4.30 23.79 -11.99
N ALA A 29 5.36 24.59 -12.01
CA ALA A 29 6.74 24.09 -12.05
C ALA A 29 7.06 23.23 -10.80
N GLY A 30 6.70 23.69 -9.61
CA GLY A 30 6.92 22.98 -8.36
C GLY A 30 6.15 21.66 -8.29
N LEU A 31 4.88 21.65 -8.68
CA LEU A 31 4.07 20.44 -8.74
C LEU A 31 4.61 19.44 -9.80
N GLY A 32 5.06 19.94 -10.95
CA GLY A 32 5.67 19.12 -12.01
C GLY A 32 7.01 18.50 -11.61
N ALA A 33 7.80 19.20 -10.79
CA ALA A 33 9.08 18.72 -10.27
C ALA A 33 8.95 17.77 -9.06
N SER A 34 7.76 17.66 -8.47
CA SER A 34 7.56 16.84 -7.29
C SER A 34 7.74 15.36 -7.61
N GLN A 35 8.61 14.69 -6.85
CA GLN A 35 8.84 13.24 -6.93
C GLN A 35 8.12 12.54 -5.76
N ALA A 36 7.79 11.25 -5.96
CA ALA A 36 7.32 10.44 -4.86
C ALA A 36 8.44 10.30 -3.82
N GLU A 37 8.12 10.54 -2.56
CA GLU A 37 9.04 10.28 -1.45
C GLU A 37 9.20 8.77 -1.26
N SER A 38 10.40 8.32 -0.92
CA SER A 38 10.65 6.89 -0.69
C SER A 38 9.69 6.32 0.34
N GLY A 39 9.11 5.15 0.05
CA GLY A 39 8.11 4.53 0.92
C GLY A 39 6.70 5.14 0.85
N ARG A 40 6.44 6.07 -0.09
CA ARG A 40 5.11 6.65 -0.35
C ARG A 40 4.67 6.35 -1.77
N GLN A 41 3.99 5.21 -1.95
CA GLN A 41 3.52 4.71 -3.26
C GLN A 41 4.64 4.68 -4.32
N GLU A 42 5.84 4.36 -3.88
CA GLU A 42 6.98 4.17 -4.75
C GLU A 42 6.80 2.89 -5.56
N VAL A 43 6.67 3.02 -6.88
CA VAL A 43 6.45 1.88 -7.79
C VAL A 43 7.76 1.57 -8.51
N VAL A 44 8.32 0.40 -8.24
CA VAL A 44 9.59 -0.05 -8.82
C VAL A 44 9.40 -1.43 -9.48
N ARG A 45 9.97 -1.62 -10.66
CA ARG A 45 10.05 -2.93 -11.29
C ARG A 45 11.39 -3.57 -10.95
N ALA A 46 11.36 -4.72 -10.28
CA ALA A 46 12.56 -5.49 -9.95
C ALA A 46 13.16 -6.16 -11.19
N GLN A 47 14.43 -6.55 -11.12
CA GLN A 47 15.09 -7.31 -12.20
C GLN A 47 14.42 -8.67 -12.46
N SER A 48 13.79 -9.26 -11.43
CA SER A 48 12.98 -10.47 -11.54
C SER A 48 11.72 -10.30 -12.39
N GLY A 49 11.37 -9.07 -12.77
CA GLY A 49 10.16 -8.74 -13.53
C GLY A 49 8.91 -8.54 -12.69
N ILE A 50 8.99 -8.62 -11.35
CA ILE A 50 7.90 -8.26 -10.45
C ILE A 50 7.80 -6.75 -10.30
N THR A 51 6.59 -6.25 -10.03
CA THR A 51 6.36 -4.84 -9.69
C THR A 51 6.13 -4.70 -8.19
N VAL A 52 6.91 -3.88 -7.52
CA VAL A 52 6.82 -3.59 -6.09
C VAL A 52 6.26 -2.19 -5.89
N ILE A 53 5.19 -2.07 -5.11
CA ILE A 53 4.63 -0.80 -4.63
C ILE A 53 5.04 -0.69 -3.16
N ASN A 54 6.05 0.12 -2.87
CA ASN A 54 6.46 0.43 -1.51
C ASN A 54 5.65 1.63 -1.00
N ASP A 55 4.76 1.39 -0.04
CA ASP A 55 3.95 2.41 0.63
C ASP A 55 3.99 2.21 2.16
N ALA A 56 5.15 1.78 2.67
CA ALA A 56 5.36 1.40 4.07
C ALA A 56 5.86 2.55 4.97
N TYR A 57 5.75 3.81 4.52
CA TYR A 57 6.11 4.96 5.34
C TYR A 57 5.08 5.22 6.44
N ASN A 58 3.79 5.13 6.14
CA ASN A 58 2.71 5.26 7.12
C ASN A 58 1.41 4.60 6.61
N ALA A 59 0.50 4.29 7.52
CA ALA A 59 -0.78 3.69 7.19
C ALA A 59 -1.92 4.29 8.01
N SER A 60 -3.02 4.56 7.32
CA SER A 60 -4.33 4.88 7.90
C SER A 60 -5.40 4.09 7.11
N PRO A 61 -6.61 3.91 7.65
CA PRO A 61 -7.65 3.13 6.97
C PRO A 61 -7.93 3.59 5.53
N ASP A 62 -8.02 4.90 5.31
CA ASP A 62 -8.26 5.47 3.98
C ASP A 62 -7.06 5.28 3.06
N SER A 63 -5.85 5.45 3.58
CA SER A 63 -4.64 5.27 2.77
C SER A 63 -4.41 3.79 2.42
N MET A 64 -4.78 2.83 3.29
CA MET A 64 -4.78 1.40 2.97
C MET A 64 -5.69 1.11 1.77
N CYS A 65 -6.95 1.55 1.84
CA CYS A 65 -7.92 1.38 0.76
C CYS A 65 -7.44 2.04 -0.55
N ALA A 66 -6.88 3.26 -0.47
CA ALA A 66 -6.37 3.98 -1.64
C ALA A 66 -5.20 3.24 -2.32
N SER A 67 -4.29 2.65 -1.54
CA SER A 67 -3.15 1.91 -2.09
C SER A 67 -3.55 0.55 -2.65
N LEU A 68 -4.53 -0.13 -2.03
CA LEU A 68 -5.15 -1.33 -2.59
C LEU A 68 -5.86 -1.01 -3.91
N ALA A 69 -6.62 0.09 -3.96
CA ALA A 69 -7.26 0.55 -5.20
C ALA A 69 -6.23 0.86 -6.29
N LEU A 70 -5.10 1.47 -5.94
CA LEU A 70 -4.00 1.70 -6.88
C LEU A 70 -3.48 0.38 -7.45
N LEU A 71 -3.14 -0.60 -6.61
CA LEU A 71 -2.69 -1.92 -7.05
C LEU A 71 -3.71 -2.58 -7.99
N CYS A 72 -5.00 -2.56 -7.61
CA CYS A 72 -6.08 -3.18 -8.41
C CYS A 72 -6.31 -2.46 -9.76
N SER A 73 -6.06 -1.15 -9.83
CA SER A 73 -6.19 -0.36 -11.06
C SER A 73 -5.02 -0.51 -12.03
N MET A 74 -3.90 -1.05 -11.58
CA MET A 74 -2.72 -1.24 -12.43
C MET A 74 -2.94 -2.39 -13.42
N LYS A 75 -2.41 -2.20 -14.63
CA LYS A 75 -2.32 -3.31 -15.59
C LYS A 75 -1.20 -4.25 -15.15
N VAL A 76 -1.58 -5.41 -14.61
CA VAL A 76 -0.69 -6.46 -14.12
C VAL A 76 -0.90 -7.70 -14.99
N GLU A 77 0.19 -8.30 -15.47
CA GLU A 77 0.15 -9.49 -16.31
C GLU A 77 -0.06 -10.78 -15.49
N GLY A 78 0.47 -10.78 -14.26
CA GLY A 78 0.36 -11.87 -13.30
C GLY A 78 -0.62 -11.56 -12.18
N ARG A 79 -0.31 -12.07 -10.99
CA ARG A 79 -1.12 -11.97 -9.77
C ARG A 79 -0.82 -10.67 -9.00
N ARG A 80 -1.80 -10.27 -8.17
CA ARG A 80 -1.71 -9.15 -7.24
C ARG A 80 -1.58 -9.64 -5.82
N PHE A 81 -0.49 -9.30 -5.18
CA PHE A 81 -0.21 -9.58 -3.77
C PHE A 81 -0.32 -8.29 -2.96
N ALA A 82 -0.78 -8.40 -1.71
CA ALA A 82 -0.67 -7.30 -0.75
C ALA A 82 -0.09 -7.81 0.56
N VAL A 83 0.92 -7.11 1.08
CA VAL A 83 1.43 -7.27 2.44
C VAL A 83 0.94 -6.08 3.24
N LEU A 84 0.01 -6.33 4.15
CA LEU A 84 -0.59 -5.31 4.99
C LEU A 84 -0.18 -5.55 6.44
N GLY A 85 0.35 -4.53 7.08
CA GLY A 85 0.70 -4.57 8.50
C GLY A 85 -0.21 -3.70 9.35
N ASP A 86 0.17 -3.59 10.62
CA ASP A 86 -0.59 -2.82 11.60
C ASP A 86 -0.64 -1.34 11.25
N MET A 87 -1.78 -0.72 11.52
CA MET A 87 -1.97 0.72 11.54
C MET A 87 -1.87 1.24 12.97
N GLY A 88 -0.89 2.08 13.25
CA GLY A 88 -0.73 2.74 14.55
C GLY A 88 -1.63 3.96 14.70
N GLU A 89 -1.68 4.49 15.94
CA GLU A 89 -2.28 5.79 16.28
C GLU A 89 -3.78 5.92 16.01
N LEU A 90 -4.51 4.81 15.91
CA LEU A 90 -5.97 4.82 15.67
C LEU A 90 -6.80 4.88 16.97
N GLY A 91 -6.20 4.68 18.16
CA GLY A 91 -6.91 4.69 19.42
C GLY A 91 -8.08 3.71 19.42
N ASP A 92 -9.27 4.19 19.82
CA ASP A 92 -10.50 3.39 19.91
C ASP A 92 -10.99 2.87 18.54
N PHE A 93 -10.53 3.47 17.44
CA PHE A 93 -10.87 3.07 16.07
C PHE A 93 -9.94 2.00 15.50
N THR A 94 -9.06 1.41 16.31
CA THR A 94 -8.04 0.45 15.85
C THR A 94 -8.68 -0.73 15.12
N GLN A 95 -9.64 -1.41 15.73
CA GLN A 95 -10.30 -2.56 15.10
C GLN A 95 -11.07 -2.15 13.86
N GLU A 96 -11.93 -1.15 13.95
CA GLU A 96 -12.76 -0.67 12.82
C GLU A 96 -11.90 -0.25 11.63
N GLY A 97 -10.80 0.45 11.87
CA GLY A 97 -9.89 0.89 10.83
C GLY A 97 -9.24 -0.27 10.08
N HIS A 98 -8.81 -1.32 10.80
CA HIS A 98 -8.26 -2.52 10.18
C HIS A 98 -9.34 -3.32 9.43
N GLU A 99 -10.54 -3.47 10.02
CA GLU A 99 -11.67 -4.15 9.38
C GLU A 99 -12.07 -3.47 8.07
N LYS A 100 -12.05 -2.13 8.01
CA LYS A 100 -12.30 -1.37 6.78
C LYS A 100 -11.37 -1.78 5.64
N ALA A 101 -10.08 -1.96 5.92
CA ALA A 101 -9.11 -2.43 4.93
C ALA A 101 -9.42 -3.87 4.48
N GLY A 102 -9.80 -4.75 5.42
CA GLY A 102 -10.19 -6.13 5.12
C GLY A 102 -11.44 -6.22 4.25
N SER A 103 -12.47 -5.44 4.57
CA SER A 103 -13.71 -5.36 3.75
C SER A 103 -13.41 -4.85 2.33
N PHE A 104 -12.46 -3.92 2.18
CA PHE A 104 -12.01 -3.48 0.87
C PHE A 104 -11.33 -4.61 0.09
N VAL A 105 -10.47 -5.41 0.75
CA VAL A 105 -9.84 -6.59 0.13
C VAL A 105 -10.89 -7.54 -0.40
N ALA A 106 -11.94 -7.83 0.35
CA ALA A 106 -12.99 -8.75 -0.06
C ALA A 106 -13.68 -8.36 -1.38
N SER A 107 -13.77 -7.06 -1.65
CA SER A 107 -14.39 -6.52 -2.89
C SER A 107 -13.39 -6.24 -4.00
N SER A 108 -12.11 -6.53 -3.79
CA SER A 108 -11.02 -6.20 -4.71
C SER A 108 -10.63 -7.35 -5.64
N SER A 109 -9.80 -7.07 -6.64
CA SER A 109 -9.18 -8.07 -7.52
C SER A 109 -7.80 -8.51 -7.02
N LEU A 110 -7.63 -8.61 -5.69
CA LEU A 110 -6.41 -9.12 -5.06
C LEU A 110 -6.38 -10.64 -5.15
N ASP A 111 -5.23 -11.24 -5.43
CA ASP A 111 -5.06 -12.69 -5.53
C ASP A 111 -4.50 -13.30 -4.25
N CYS A 112 -3.75 -12.54 -3.45
CA CYS A 112 -3.15 -13.04 -2.22
C CYS A 112 -2.95 -11.90 -1.20
N LEU A 113 -3.42 -12.11 0.04
CA LEU A 113 -3.28 -11.21 1.17
C LEU A 113 -2.34 -11.80 2.20
N LEU A 114 -1.26 -11.09 2.54
CA LEU A 114 -0.38 -11.38 3.66
C LEU A 114 -0.60 -10.32 4.75
N CYS A 115 -0.87 -10.76 5.96
CA CYS A 115 -1.06 -9.92 7.13
C CYS A 115 0.15 -10.08 8.07
N VAL A 116 0.80 -8.98 8.45
CA VAL A 116 1.97 -8.96 9.33
C VAL A 116 1.68 -8.07 10.54
N GLY A 117 1.75 -8.63 11.74
CA GLY A 117 1.47 -7.94 13.00
C GLY A 117 0.20 -8.42 13.69
N GLU A 118 0.05 -8.00 14.95
CA GLU A 118 -1.08 -8.47 15.79
C GLU A 118 -2.42 -7.86 15.37
N LEU A 119 -2.43 -6.59 14.99
CA LEU A 119 -3.66 -5.87 14.64
C LEU A 119 -4.11 -6.19 13.21
N SER A 120 -3.18 -6.57 12.34
CA SER A 120 -3.49 -7.00 10.97
C SER A 120 -4.40 -8.23 10.91
N ARG A 121 -4.55 -8.99 12.03
CA ARG A 121 -5.55 -10.05 12.13
C ARG A 121 -6.98 -9.57 11.87
N PHE A 122 -7.31 -8.32 12.24
CA PHE A 122 -8.62 -7.75 11.95
C PHE A 122 -8.85 -7.51 10.45
N ILE A 123 -7.77 -7.20 9.70
CA ILE A 123 -7.82 -7.14 8.23
C ILE A 123 -8.17 -8.52 7.68
N ALA A 124 -7.43 -9.56 8.10
CA ALA A 124 -7.65 -10.94 7.65
C ALA A 124 -9.07 -11.44 7.98
N GLN A 125 -9.52 -11.24 9.23
CA GLN A 125 -10.85 -11.65 9.67
C GLN A 125 -11.97 -10.95 8.90
N ALA A 126 -11.85 -9.64 8.68
CA ALA A 126 -12.84 -8.89 7.93
C ALA A 126 -12.86 -9.29 6.45
N ALA A 127 -11.70 -9.52 5.83
CA ALA A 127 -11.63 -9.99 4.46
C ALA A 127 -12.35 -11.33 4.29
N ILE A 128 -12.08 -12.32 5.17
CA ILE A 128 -12.73 -13.64 5.13
C ILE A 128 -14.23 -13.52 5.42
N ARG A 129 -14.62 -12.78 6.46
CA ARG A 129 -16.03 -12.55 6.83
C ARG A 129 -16.84 -11.99 5.66
N ASP A 130 -16.24 -11.07 4.90
CA ASP A 130 -16.88 -10.37 3.80
C ASP A 130 -16.72 -11.08 2.44
N GLY A 131 -16.20 -12.33 2.45
CA GLY A 131 -16.23 -13.25 1.31
C GLY A 131 -14.91 -13.45 0.55
N TYR A 132 -13.79 -12.87 1.02
CA TYR A 132 -12.48 -13.18 0.44
C TYR A 132 -12.08 -14.63 0.74
N PRO A 133 -11.55 -15.41 -0.21
CA PRO A 133 -11.21 -16.82 0.00
C PRO A 133 -10.15 -17.00 1.07
N GLU A 134 -10.46 -17.77 2.13
CA GLU A 134 -9.57 -17.99 3.28
C GLU A 134 -8.20 -18.57 2.88
N GLN A 135 -8.16 -19.45 1.88
CA GLN A 135 -6.91 -20.03 1.38
C GLN A 135 -5.97 -19.00 0.73
N HIS A 136 -6.42 -17.79 0.44
CA HIS A 136 -5.62 -16.71 -0.09
C HIS A 136 -5.22 -15.68 0.98
N VAL A 137 -5.55 -15.94 2.26
CA VAL A 137 -5.19 -15.10 3.40
C VAL A 137 -4.11 -15.79 4.22
N HIS A 138 -2.99 -15.12 4.42
CA HIS A 138 -1.83 -15.65 5.16
C HIS A 138 -1.47 -14.72 6.31
N GLN A 139 -1.61 -15.18 7.54
CA GLN A 139 -1.06 -14.53 8.72
C GLN A 139 0.41 -14.87 8.84
N MET A 140 1.27 -13.87 8.71
CA MET A 140 2.72 -14.04 8.75
C MET A 140 3.27 -13.76 10.15
N PRO A 141 4.10 -14.64 10.71
CA PRO A 141 4.65 -14.45 12.04
C PRO A 141 5.66 -13.30 12.10
N SER A 142 6.24 -12.92 10.96
CA SER A 142 7.19 -11.82 10.86
C SER A 142 7.27 -11.29 9.41
N ARG A 143 7.89 -10.10 9.25
CA ARG A 143 8.20 -9.54 7.93
C ARG A 143 9.20 -10.39 7.15
N GLU A 144 10.11 -11.07 7.83
CA GLU A 144 11.09 -11.99 7.22
C GLU A 144 10.36 -13.21 6.62
N ALA A 145 9.39 -13.77 7.34
CA ALA A 145 8.56 -14.85 6.84
C ALA A 145 7.72 -14.42 5.64
N ALA A 146 7.15 -13.19 5.67
CA ALA A 146 6.42 -12.63 4.54
C ALA A 146 7.33 -12.45 3.32
N LEU A 147 8.56 -11.94 3.51
CA LEU A 147 9.53 -11.79 2.41
C LEU A 147 9.91 -13.14 1.80
N THR A 148 10.16 -14.15 2.64
CA THR A 148 10.47 -15.52 2.18
C THR A 148 9.31 -16.07 1.36
N TYR A 149 8.09 -15.98 1.88
CA TYR A 149 6.89 -16.42 1.16
C TYR A 149 6.75 -15.75 -0.22
N LEU A 150 6.95 -14.44 -0.30
CA LEU A 150 6.87 -13.71 -1.56
C LEU A 150 7.94 -14.17 -2.55
N LYS A 151 9.19 -14.37 -2.09
CA LYS A 151 10.29 -14.85 -2.94
C LYS A 151 10.03 -16.25 -3.51
N GLU A 152 9.34 -17.12 -2.75
CA GLU A 152 9.02 -18.48 -3.17
C GLU A 152 7.79 -18.56 -4.08
N ASN A 153 6.85 -17.62 -3.95
CA ASN A 153 5.54 -17.71 -4.60
C ASN A 153 5.31 -16.70 -5.72
N MET A 154 6.07 -15.59 -5.78
CA MET A 154 5.93 -14.61 -6.84
C MET A 154 6.77 -14.94 -8.07
N THR A 155 6.26 -14.58 -9.23
CA THR A 155 6.90 -14.78 -10.53
C THR A 155 6.91 -13.48 -11.34
N SER A 156 7.67 -13.45 -12.43
CA SER A 156 7.68 -12.30 -13.35
C SER A 156 6.28 -11.97 -13.83
N GLY A 157 5.94 -10.69 -13.86
CA GLY A 157 4.61 -10.18 -14.19
C GLY A 157 3.70 -9.97 -12.98
N ASP A 158 4.01 -10.53 -11.80
CA ASP A 158 3.27 -10.29 -10.57
C ASP A 158 3.52 -8.88 -10.01
N ALA A 159 2.57 -8.37 -9.23
CA ALA A 159 2.71 -7.11 -8.50
C ALA A 159 2.44 -7.30 -7.01
N VAL A 160 3.16 -6.56 -6.16
CA VAL A 160 2.95 -6.56 -4.71
C VAL A 160 2.88 -5.14 -4.14
N LEU A 161 1.88 -4.91 -3.29
CA LEU A 161 1.79 -3.75 -2.42
C LEU A 161 2.36 -4.11 -1.04
N VAL A 162 3.23 -3.27 -0.51
CA VAL A 162 3.71 -3.37 0.88
C VAL A 162 3.30 -2.10 1.62
N LYS A 163 2.43 -2.25 2.66
CA LYS A 163 1.90 -1.11 3.40
C LYS A 163 1.67 -1.40 4.87
N ALA A 164 2.18 -0.53 5.74
CA ALA A 164 1.98 -0.54 7.19
C ALA A 164 2.35 0.81 7.79
N SER A 165 2.12 0.97 9.09
CA SER A 165 2.73 2.06 9.87
C SER A 165 4.25 1.94 9.90
N HIS A 166 4.94 3.07 10.04
CA HIS A 166 6.39 3.17 9.98
C HIS A 166 7.12 2.24 10.98
N SER A 167 6.56 2.11 12.18
CA SER A 167 7.11 1.24 13.24
C SER A 167 7.22 -0.24 12.87
N MET A 168 6.45 -0.69 11.87
CA MET A 168 6.48 -2.07 11.39
C MET A 168 7.69 -2.38 10.49
N GLU A 169 8.38 -1.34 9.98
CA GLU A 169 9.52 -1.44 9.07
C GLU A 169 9.31 -2.40 7.88
N LEU A 170 8.09 -2.45 7.35
CA LEU A 170 7.77 -3.33 6.22
C LEU A 170 8.44 -2.88 4.90
N ASP A 171 8.98 -1.68 4.82
CA ASP A 171 9.86 -1.23 3.72
C ASP A 171 11.04 -2.19 3.46
N ARG A 172 11.47 -2.94 4.48
CA ARG A 172 12.48 -3.99 4.34
C ARG A 172 12.04 -5.14 3.44
N ILE A 173 10.72 -5.43 3.39
CA ILE A 173 10.17 -6.43 2.45
C ILE A 173 10.33 -5.90 1.03
N ALA A 174 9.92 -4.65 0.78
CA ALA A 174 10.04 -4.03 -0.54
C ALA A 174 11.51 -4.01 -1.01
N LYS A 175 12.44 -3.58 -0.14
CA LYS A 175 13.88 -3.58 -0.43
C LYS A 175 14.42 -4.97 -0.70
N GLY A 176 13.99 -5.98 0.08
CA GLY A 176 14.42 -7.37 -0.09
C GLY A 176 13.89 -8.06 -1.35
N LEU A 177 12.81 -7.54 -1.95
CA LEU A 177 12.30 -7.99 -3.26
C LEU A 177 13.00 -7.31 -4.44
N LEU A 178 13.63 -6.15 -4.21
CA LEU A 178 14.34 -5.38 -5.23
C LEU A 178 15.84 -5.73 -5.32
N SER A 179 16.37 -6.40 -4.29
CA SER A 179 17.73 -6.94 -4.25
C SER A 179 17.80 -8.27 -4.97
#